data_af7424eee99d4cc3f633237be87a013e
#
_entry.id   af7424eee99d4cc3f633237be87a013e
#
_cell.length_a   1.000
_cell.length_b   1.000
_cell.length_c   1.000
_cell.angle_alpha   90.00
_cell.angle_beta   90.00
_cell.angle_gamma   90.00
#
_symmetry.space_group_name_H-M   'P 1'
#
loop_
_entity.id
_entity.type
_entity.pdbx_description
1 polymer ?
#
loop_
_entity_poly.entity_id
_entity_poly.type
_entity_poly.pdbx_seq_one_letter_code
_entity_poly.pdbx_strand_id
1 'polypeptide(L)'
;MRIISGKYKGKKILFPSKLITRPLRDRVKESIFNILQHSNKIQFEFKNSTVLDLFSGSGSFGLECLSREVEKVFFFEKNPEAFSILKKNLSILNILSANAVATNEDVSLIQNNKLFHQIKPNLVFLDPPFKIKNIDNIINDLKKIINK
;
A
#
# COMPACT_ATOMS: atom_id res chain seq x y z
N MET A 1 3.40 -13.05 9.12
CA MET A 1 2.43 -12.61 8.09
C MET A 1 2.82 -13.22 6.75
N ARG A 2 1.88 -13.44 5.84
CA ARG A 2 2.10 -14.09 4.54
C ARG A 2 1.28 -13.43 3.44
N ILE A 3 1.67 -13.64 2.20
CA ILE A 3 0.86 -13.34 1.01
C ILE A 3 -0.24 -14.39 0.88
N ILE A 4 -1.48 -13.95 0.67
CA ILE A 4 -2.67 -14.82 0.69
C ILE A 4 -2.95 -15.43 -0.67
N SER A 5 -2.76 -14.67 -1.75
CA SER A 5 -3.13 -15.10 -3.09
C SER A 5 -2.15 -14.60 -4.16
N GLY A 6 -2.31 -15.06 -5.40
CA GLY A 6 -1.54 -14.61 -6.56
C GLY A 6 -0.15 -15.24 -6.67
N LYS A 7 0.73 -14.57 -7.44
CA LYS A 7 2.07 -15.04 -7.82
C LYS A 7 2.96 -15.41 -6.62
N TYR A 8 2.83 -14.68 -5.51
CA TYR A 8 3.65 -14.87 -4.31
C TYR A 8 2.91 -15.59 -3.18
N LYS A 9 1.77 -16.23 -3.45
CA LYS A 9 0.95 -16.96 -2.46
C LYS A 9 1.80 -17.83 -1.54
N GLY A 10 1.56 -17.73 -0.23
CA GLY A 10 2.25 -18.50 0.81
C GLY A 10 3.61 -17.96 1.23
N LYS A 11 4.21 -17.01 0.46
CA LYS A 11 5.48 -16.40 0.84
C LYS A 11 5.32 -15.62 2.15
N LYS A 12 6.24 -15.84 3.08
CA LYS A 12 6.32 -15.09 4.34
C LYS A 12 6.91 -13.71 4.09
N ILE A 13 6.35 -12.71 4.72
CA ILE A 13 6.88 -11.35 4.76
C ILE A 13 7.30 -10.98 6.18
N LEU A 14 8.39 -10.22 6.27
CA LEU A 14 8.92 -9.72 7.53
C LEU A 14 7.97 -8.68 8.12
N PHE A 15 8.00 -8.58 9.44
CA PHE A 15 7.22 -7.61 10.18
C PHE A 15 8.07 -7.03 11.31
N PRO A 16 7.90 -5.76 11.74
CA PRO A 16 8.63 -5.18 12.85
C PRO A 16 8.46 -6.00 14.13
N SER A 17 9.55 -6.22 14.85
CA SER A 17 9.55 -6.98 16.12
C SER A 17 8.83 -6.24 17.25
N LYS A 18 8.77 -4.92 17.18
CA LYS A 18 8.01 -4.06 18.09
C LYS A 18 6.72 -3.67 17.39
N LEU A 19 5.60 -3.65 18.13
CA LEU A 19 4.28 -3.24 17.64
C LEU A 19 4.23 -1.72 17.30
N ILE A 20 5.15 -1.28 16.46
CA ILE A 20 5.19 0.10 15.94
C ILE A 20 4.05 0.31 14.97
N THR A 21 3.69 -0.74 14.24
CA THR A 21 2.56 -0.74 13.32
C THR A 21 1.69 -1.97 13.61
N ARG A 22 0.37 -1.79 13.59
CA ARG A 22 -0.57 -2.91 13.73
C ARG A 22 -0.64 -3.65 12.39
N PRO A 23 -0.35 -4.97 12.36
CA PRO A 23 -0.47 -5.72 11.12
C PRO A 23 -1.93 -5.81 10.67
N LEU A 24 -2.17 -5.57 9.41
CA LEU A 24 -3.46 -5.89 8.78
C LEU A 24 -3.66 -7.40 8.86
N ARG A 25 -4.62 -7.84 9.68
CA ARG A 25 -4.88 -9.27 9.91
C ARG A 25 -5.23 -9.97 8.59
N ASP A 26 -4.77 -11.21 8.42
CA ASP A 26 -4.98 -11.98 7.18
C ASP A 26 -6.47 -12.04 6.78
N ARG A 27 -7.39 -12.24 7.73
CA ARG A 27 -8.85 -12.24 7.47
C ARG A 27 -9.38 -10.89 6.96
N VAL A 28 -8.91 -9.79 7.53
CA VAL A 28 -9.32 -8.43 7.09
C VAL A 28 -8.81 -8.17 5.69
N LYS A 29 -7.54 -8.51 5.44
CA LYS A 29 -6.92 -8.39 4.13
C LYS A 29 -7.69 -9.22 3.09
N GLU A 30 -7.99 -10.46 3.38
CA GLU A 30 -8.79 -11.35 2.52
C GLU A 30 -10.18 -10.74 2.21
N SER A 31 -10.87 -10.22 3.23
CA SER A 31 -12.18 -9.57 3.05
C SER A 31 -12.10 -8.35 2.13
N ILE A 32 -11.07 -7.50 2.29
CA ILE A 32 -10.86 -6.33 1.42
C ILE A 32 -10.66 -6.79 -0.03
N PHE A 33 -9.78 -7.76 -0.25
CA PHE A 33 -9.51 -8.26 -1.61
C PHE A 33 -10.71 -8.98 -2.23
N ASN A 34 -11.51 -9.68 -1.45
CA ASN A 34 -12.78 -10.25 -1.93
C ASN A 34 -13.77 -9.18 -2.37
N ILE A 35 -13.87 -8.06 -1.62
CA ILE A 35 -14.71 -6.92 -2.01
C ILE A 35 -14.19 -6.30 -3.32
N LEU A 36 -12.89 -6.05 -3.42
CA LEU A 36 -12.28 -5.47 -4.64
C LEU A 36 -12.49 -6.35 -5.87
N GLN A 37 -12.49 -7.67 -5.70
CA GLN A 37 -12.54 -8.65 -6.79
C GLN A 37 -13.97 -9.02 -7.21
N HIS A 38 -14.92 -9.04 -6.27
CA HIS A 38 -16.25 -9.64 -6.48
C HIS A 38 -17.42 -8.69 -6.24
N SER A 39 -17.17 -7.45 -5.78
CA SER A 39 -18.25 -6.52 -5.53
C SER A 39 -18.79 -5.93 -6.83
N ASN A 40 -20.11 -6.03 -7.03
CA ASN A 40 -20.79 -5.39 -8.15
C ASN A 40 -20.79 -3.85 -8.07
N LYS A 41 -20.40 -3.28 -6.91
CA LYS A 41 -20.35 -1.83 -6.66
C LYS A 41 -18.98 -1.22 -6.93
N ILE A 42 -17.93 -2.05 -6.96
CA ILE A 42 -16.55 -1.62 -7.15
C ILE A 42 -16.01 -2.34 -8.37
N GLN A 43 -15.77 -1.57 -9.44
CA GLN A 43 -15.14 -2.10 -10.66
C GLN A 43 -13.64 -1.84 -10.56
N PHE A 44 -12.91 -2.73 -9.88
CA PHE A 44 -11.45 -2.65 -9.78
C PHE A 44 -10.81 -3.83 -10.48
N GLU A 45 -10.02 -3.54 -11.50
CA GLU A 45 -9.20 -4.54 -12.19
C GLU A 45 -7.77 -4.45 -11.65
N PHE A 46 -7.23 -5.58 -11.18
CA PHE A 46 -5.87 -5.63 -10.65
C PHE A 46 -4.84 -5.40 -11.76
N LYS A 47 -5.02 -6.08 -12.89
CA LYS A 47 -4.11 -5.98 -14.02
C LYS A 47 -4.10 -4.57 -14.61
N ASN A 48 -2.90 -4.07 -14.96
CA ASN A 48 -2.67 -2.74 -15.53
C ASN A 48 -3.09 -1.57 -14.60
N SER A 49 -3.30 -1.83 -13.32
CA SER A 49 -3.67 -0.79 -12.35
C SER A 49 -2.49 -0.29 -11.54
N THR A 50 -2.61 0.94 -11.07
CA THR A 50 -1.68 1.61 -10.16
C THR A 50 -2.35 1.76 -8.79
N VAL A 51 -1.63 1.37 -7.74
CA VAL A 51 -2.11 1.45 -6.34
C VAL A 51 -1.22 2.38 -5.54
N LEU A 52 -1.84 3.21 -4.71
CA LEU A 52 -1.17 3.93 -3.63
C LEU A 52 -1.43 3.21 -2.31
N ASP A 53 -0.38 2.77 -1.64
CA ASP A 53 -0.40 2.21 -0.30
C ASP A 53 0.17 3.25 0.67
N LEU A 54 -0.73 4.01 1.27
CA LEU A 54 -0.40 5.09 2.19
C LEU A 54 -0.42 4.57 3.63
N PHE A 55 0.60 4.91 4.41
CA PHE A 55 0.90 4.29 5.70
C PHE A 55 1.24 2.80 5.56
N SER A 56 2.07 2.47 4.57
CA SER A 56 2.26 1.09 4.10
C SER A 56 2.89 0.14 5.11
N GLY A 57 3.52 0.64 6.18
CA GLY A 57 4.16 -0.20 7.18
C GLY A 57 5.19 -1.14 6.55
N SER A 58 5.04 -2.44 6.78
CA SER A 58 5.87 -3.49 6.13
C SER A 58 5.47 -3.81 4.68
N GLY A 59 4.49 -3.09 4.12
CA GLY A 59 4.01 -3.26 2.74
C GLY A 59 2.96 -4.37 2.55
N SER A 60 2.33 -4.85 3.61
CA SER A 60 1.45 -6.03 3.53
C SER A 60 0.34 -5.93 2.49
N PHE A 61 -0.29 -4.76 2.36
CA PHE A 61 -1.37 -4.56 1.39
C PHE A 61 -0.83 -4.43 -0.03
N GLY A 62 0.12 -3.53 -0.26
CA GLY A 62 0.67 -3.31 -1.60
C GLY A 62 1.40 -4.53 -2.16
N LEU A 63 2.09 -5.33 -1.32
CA LEU A 63 2.71 -6.59 -1.73
C LEU A 63 1.66 -7.64 -2.14
N GLU A 64 0.51 -7.67 -1.46
CA GLU A 64 -0.62 -8.51 -1.88
C GLU A 64 -1.19 -8.05 -3.24
N CYS A 65 -1.28 -6.71 -3.47
CA CYS A 65 -1.68 -6.15 -4.76
C CYS A 65 -0.75 -6.60 -5.88
N LEU A 66 0.58 -6.49 -5.67
CA LEU A 66 1.58 -6.95 -6.65
C LEU A 66 1.50 -8.46 -6.89
N SER A 67 1.19 -9.23 -5.86
CA SER A 67 0.96 -10.67 -5.98
C SER A 67 -0.25 -11.01 -6.86
N ARG A 68 -1.24 -10.11 -6.90
CA ARG A 68 -2.47 -10.22 -7.70
C ARG A 68 -2.38 -9.50 -9.05
N GLU A 69 -1.16 -9.28 -9.55
CA GLU A 69 -0.87 -8.72 -10.87
C GLU A 69 -1.19 -7.22 -11.04
N VAL A 70 -1.29 -6.45 -9.94
CA VAL A 70 -1.24 -4.98 -10.03
C VAL A 70 0.06 -4.58 -10.72
N GLU A 71 -0.02 -3.67 -11.69
CA GLU A 71 1.14 -3.26 -12.49
C GLU A 71 2.16 -2.51 -11.64
N LYS A 72 1.68 -1.56 -10.83
CA LYS A 72 2.55 -0.70 -10.04
C LYS A 72 1.97 -0.32 -8.69
N VAL A 73 2.80 -0.36 -7.66
CA VAL A 73 2.44 0.11 -6.32
C VAL A 73 3.42 1.17 -5.86
N PHE A 74 2.89 2.26 -5.35
CA PHE A 74 3.63 3.31 -4.67
C PHE A 74 3.37 3.19 -3.17
N PHE A 75 4.43 2.98 -2.41
CA PHE A 75 4.40 2.83 -0.96
C PHE A 75 4.90 4.10 -0.29
N PHE A 76 4.14 4.60 0.68
CA PHE A 76 4.54 5.72 1.53
C PHE A 76 4.56 5.27 2.99
N GLU A 77 5.74 5.35 3.62
CA GLU A 77 5.94 4.98 5.02
C GLU A 77 6.94 5.93 5.67
N LYS A 78 6.51 6.63 6.73
CA LYS A 78 7.38 7.58 7.41
C LYS A 78 8.30 6.96 8.46
N ASN A 79 7.91 5.83 9.05
CA ASN A 79 8.72 5.17 10.06
C ASN A 79 9.91 4.47 9.40
N PRO A 80 11.17 4.84 9.72
CA PRO A 80 12.33 4.29 9.03
C PRO A 80 12.56 2.80 9.29
N GLU A 81 12.14 2.25 10.44
CA GLU A 81 12.24 0.82 10.72
C GLU A 81 11.25 0.03 9.86
N ALA A 82 9.99 0.46 9.81
CA ALA A 82 8.96 -0.17 8.96
C ALA A 82 9.35 -0.07 7.47
N PHE A 83 9.85 1.09 7.04
CA PHE A 83 10.34 1.30 5.68
C PHE A 83 11.53 0.37 5.33
N SER A 84 12.46 0.17 6.26
CA SER A 84 13.57 -0.78 6.05
C SER A 84 13.03 -2.21 5.85
N ILE A 85 12.03 -2.61 6.61
CA ILE A 85 11.39 -3.92 6.48
C ILE A 85 10.64 -4.03 5.15
N LEU A 86 9.91 -2.99 4.73
CA LEU A 86 9.28 -2.94 3.41
C LEU A 86 10.29 -3.20 2.29
N LYS A 87 11.44 -2.52 2.32
CA LYS A 87 12.51 -2.73 1.33
C LYS A 87 13.05 -4.16 1.33
N LYS A 88 13.22 -4.76 2.53
CA LYS A 88 13.62 -6.17 2.63
C LYS A 88 12.56 -7.10 2.03
N ASN A 89 11.28 -6.85 2.29
CA ASN A 89 10.19 -7.63 1.73
C ASN A 89 10.15 -7.55 0.20
N LEU A 90 10.32 -6.37 -0.38
CA LEU A 90 10.43 -6.18 -1.84
C LEU A 90 11.59 -7.01 -2.42
N SER A 91 12.74 -6.99 -1.74
CA SER A 91 13.92 -7.78 -2.14
C SER A 91 13.68 -9.29 -2.03
N ILE A 92 13.12 -9.78 -0.91
CA ILE A 92 12.81 -11.20 -0.69
C ILE A 92 11.88 -11.75 -1.77
N LEU A 93 10.92 -10.94 -2.22
CA LEU A 93 9.97 -11.31 -3.27
C LEU A 93 10.52 -11.06 -4.68
N ASN A 94 11.74 -10.56 -4.84
CA ASN A 94 12.36 -10.18 -6.12
C ASN A 94 11.46 -9.25 -6.95
N ILE A 95 10.82 -8.27 -6.28
CA ILE A 95 9.96 -7.30 -6.95
C ILE A 95 10.84 -6.23 -7.61
N LEU A 96 10.62 -6.00 -8.92
CA LEU A 96 11.38 -5.04 -9.69
C LEU A 96 11.01 -3.59 -9.31
N SER A 97 11.98 -2.68 -9.38
CA SER A 97 11.76 -1.24 -9.15
C SER A 97 10.79 -0.60 -10.15
N ALA A 98 10.59 -1.21 -11.30
CA ALA A 98 9.57 -0.80 -12.26
C ALA A 98 8.13 -0.97 -11.71
N ASN A 99 7.90 -2.01 -10.88
CA ASN A 99 6.59 -2.34 -10.35
C ASN A 99 6.35 -1.78 -8.93
N ALA A 100 7.40 -1.37 -8.22
CA ALA A 100 7.28 -0.87 -6.85
C ALA A 100 8.18 0.33 -6.60
N VAL A 101 7.59 1.41 -6.14
CA VAL A 101 8.30 2.62 -5.70
C VAL A 101 8.00 2.81 -4.22
N ALA A 102 9.02 2.80 -3.38
CA ALA A 102 8.88 2.98 -1.94
C ALA A 102 9.55 4.28 -1.49
N THR A 103 8.82 5.11 -0.75
CA THR A 103 9.23 6.43 -0.30
C THR A 103 9.14 6.53 1.22
N ASN A 104 10.25 6.96 1.86
CA ASN A 104 10.27 7.17 3.30
C ASN A 104 9.84 8.60 3.64
N GLU A 105 8.55 8.87 3.53
CA GLU A 105 7.97 10.20 3.71
C GLU A 105 6.67 10.15 4.53
N ASP A 106 6.35 11.29 5.16
CA ASP A 106 5.09 11.48 5.86
C ASP A 106 3.96 11.81 4.87
N VAL A 107 2.90 11.01 4.88
CA VAL A 107 1.72 11.21 4.03
C VAL A 107 1.04 12.57 4.27
N SER A 108 1.19 13.18 5.46
CA SER A 108 0.67 14.53 5.72
C SER A 108 1.33 15.63 4.86
N LEU A 109 2.49 15.34 4.27
CA LEU A 109 3.22 16.25 3.38
C LEU A 109 3.05 15.90 1.89
N ILE A 110 2.15 15.00 1.56
CA ILE A 110 1.97 14.41 0.24
C ILE A 110 1.71 15.46 -0.85
N GLN A 111 1.03 16.56 -0.52
CA GLN A 111 0.78 17.67 -1.43
C GLN A 111 2.07 18.36 -1.92
N ASN A 112 3.17 18.25 -1.17
CA ASN A 112 4.47 18.81 -1.53
C ASN A 112 5.33 17.84 -2.35
N ASN A 113 4.90 16.58 -2.47
CA ASN A 113 5.65 15.54 -3.15
C ASN A 113 5.40 15.60 -4.68
N LYS A 114 6.43 15.95 -5.45
CA LYS A 114 6.35 16.06 -6.91
C LYS A 114 6.02 14.72 -7.59
N LEU A 115 6.51 13.62 -7.06
CA LEU A 115 6.21 12.27 -7.56
C LEU A 115 4.72 11.99 -7.46
N PHE A 116 4.12 12.34 -6.32
CA PHE A 116 2.70 12.08 -6.07
C PHE A 116 1.78 12.76 -7.08
N HIS A 117 2.11 14.01 -7.49
CA HIS A 117 1.33 14.74 -8.48
C HIS A 117 1.35 14.13 -9.90
N GLN A 118 2.26 13.20 -10.16
CA GLN A 118 2.40 12.50 -11.44
C GLN A 118 1.69 11.14 -11.45
N ILE A 119 1.25 10.67 -10.28
CA ILE A 119 0.61 9.37 -10.15
C ILE A 119 -0.89 9.52 -10.42
N LYS A 120 -1.43 8.65 -11.29
CA LYS A 120 -2.88 8.48 -11.50
C LYS A 120 -3.29 7.12 -10.94
N PRO A 121 -3.64 7.04 -9.66
CA PRO A 121 -3.95 5.75 -9.04
C PRO A 121 -5.35 5.28 -9.41
N ASN A 122 -5.50 3.98 -9.59
CA ASN A 122 -6.79 3.32 -9.70
C ASN A 122 -7.36 2.95 -8.32
N LEU A 123 -6.46 2.79 -7.33
CA LEU A 123 -6.82 2.49 -5.95
C LEU A 123 -5.91 3.22 -4.98
N VAL A 124 -6.49 3.79 -3.94
CA VAL A 124 -5.76 4.37 -2.81
C VAL A 124 -6.14 3.60 -1.54
N PHE A 125 -5.17 3.03 -0.88
CA PHE A 125 -5.33 2.36 0.40
C PHE A 125 -4.80 3.24 1.53
N LEU A 126 -5.62 3.44 2.55
CA LEU A 126 -5.33 4.25 3.73
C LEU A 126 -5.57 3.41 4.98
N ASP A 127 -4.51 3.06 5.70
CA ASP A 127 -4.58 2.40 7.01
C ASP A 127 -3.74 3.17 8.05
N PRO A 128 -4.18 4.40 8.41
CA PRO A 128 -3.41 5.25 9.31
C PRO A 128 -3.41 4.70 10.74
N PRO A 129 -2.38 5.01 11.55
CA PRO A 129 -2.38 4.68 12.97
C PRO A 129 -3.53 5.41 13.69
N PHE A 130 -4.15 4.75 14.69
CA PHE A 130 -5.32 5.26 15.43
C PHE A 130 -5.15 6.66 16.04
N LYS A 131 -3.93 7.11 16.29
CA LYS A 131 -3.63 8.42 16.91
C LYS A 131 -3.53 9.56 15.90
N ILE A 132 -3.76 9.30 14.60
CA ILE A 132 -3.68 10.39 13.62
C ILE A 132 -4.85 11.36 13.80
N LYS A 133 -4.53 12.64 13.92
CA LYS A 133 -5.55 13.68 14.16
C LYS A 133 -6.04 14.38 12.88
N ASN A 134 -5.34 14.22 11.77
CA ASN A 134 -5.54 15.04 10.55
C ASN A 134 -5.97 14.20 9.34
N ILE A 135 -6.64 13.08 9.55
CA ILE A 135 -7.01 12.19 8.44
C ILE A 135 -7.90 12.88 7.40
N ASP A 136 -8.81 13.76 7.84
CA ASP A 136 -9.68 14.52 6.95
C ASP A 136 -8.89 15.47 6.04
N ASN A 137 -7.83 16.09 6.55
CA ASN A 137 -6.95 16.95 5.74
C ASN A 137 -6.23 16.12 4.69
N ILE A 138 -5.70 14.95 5.05
CA ILE A 138 -5.04 14.03 4.12
C ILE A 138 -6.02 13.60 3.02
N ILE A 139 -7.24 13.21 3.38
CA ILE A 139 -8.28 12.82 2.41
C ILE A 139 -8.61 13.98 1.48
N ASN A 140 -8.75 15.20 2.00
CA ASN A 140 -9.05 16.38 1.18
C ASN A 140 -7.91 16.73 0.23
N ASP A 141 -6.65 16.59 0.66
CA ASP A 141 -5.49 16.83 -0.18
C ASP A 141 -5.38 15.75 -1.28
N LEU A 142 -5.64 14.48 -0.93
CA LEU A 142 -5.73 13.39 -1.90
C LEU A 142 -6.79 13.68 -2.98
N LYS A 143 -8.00 14.09 -2.60
CA LYS A 143 -9.08 14.43 -3.54
C LYS A 143 -8.66 15.53 -4.52
N LYS A 144 -7.99 16.59 -4.05
CA LYS A 144 -7.50 17.69 -4.89
C LYS A 144 -6.48 17.23 -5.94
N ILE A 145 -5.69 16.21 -5.62
CA ILE A 145 -4.61 15.71 -6.46
C ILE A 145 -5.15 14.67 -7.47
N ILE A 146 -6.02 13.77 -7.03
CA ILE A 146 -6.54 12.66 -7.85
C ILE A 146 -7.58 13.16 -8.87
N ASN A 147 -8.32 14.23 -8.56
CA ASN A 147 -9.36 14.79 -9.42
C ASN A 147 -8.84 15.83 -10.43
N LYS A 148 -7.51 15.98 -10.58
CA LYS A 148 -6.88 16.78 -11.64
C LYS A 148 -6.60 15.92 -12.87
#